data_20fea23f912d23de09aac7f48b03881a
#
_entry.id   20fea23f912d23de09aac7f48b03881a
#
_cell.length_a   1.000
_cell.length_b   1.000
_cell.length_c   1.000
_cell.angle_alpha   90.00
_cell.angle_beta   90.00
_cell.angle_gamma   90.00
#
_symmetry.space_group_name_H-M   'P 1'
#
loop_
_entity.id
_entity.type
_entity.pdbx_description
1 polymer ?
#
loop_
_entity_poly.entity_id
_entity_poly.type
_entity_poly.pdbx_seq_one_letter_code
_entity_poly.pdbx_strand_id
1 'polypeptide(L)'
;MRKLFIAAFMFVSSFGSNVMADGHSIKMGIILGFTGPIESLTPAMAASAELAFKEASDSGSLLGGKKIEAMRADSTCVDSAAATAAAEGLISGGVAAIMGADCSGVTGAIATNVAVPNGVVMISPSATSPGLTTLDDNGYFFRTAPSDARGCLLYTSPSPRD
;
A
#
# COMPACT_ATOMS: atom_id res chain seq x y z
N MET A 1 -8.37 19.36 74.62
CA MET A 1 -7.21 19.12 73.77
C MET A 1 -7.73 18.43 72.48
N ARG A 2 -7.94 19.22 71.47
CA ARG A 2 -8.64 18.83 70.23
C ARG A 2 -7.55 18.57 69.16
N LYS A 3 -7.31 17.31 68.81
CA LYS A 3 -6.33 16.94 67.78
C LYS A 3 -6.99 17.10 66.38
N LEU A 4 -6.50 18.06 65.64
CA LEU A 4 -6.91 18.34 64.28
C LEU A 4 -6.12 17.42 63.32
N PHE A 5 -6.78 16.46 62.67
CA PHE A 5 -6.18 15.64 61.60
C PHE A 5 -6.38 16.35 60.28
N ILE A 6 -5.30 16.87 59.67
CA ILE A 6 -5.27 17.40 58.32
C ILE A 6 -5.00 16.21 57.38
N ALA A 7 -6.01 15.80 56.65
CA ALA A 7 -5.88 14.86 55.57
C ALA A 7 -5.38 15.58 54.30
N ALA A 8 -4.12 15.38 53.94
CA ALA A 8 -3.58 15.87 52.67
C ALA A 8 -4.09 14.99 51.52
N PHE A 9 -5.00 15.54 50.72
CA PHE A 9 -5.52 14.88 49.50
C PHE A 9 -4.52 15.13 48.36
N MET A 10 -3.67 14.10 48.05
CA MET A 10 -2.79 14.14 46.89
C MET A 10 -3.62 13.98 45.62
N PHE A 11 -3.78 15.09 44.89
CA PHE A 11 -4.39 15.10 43.57
C PHE A 11 -3.32 14.63 42.55
N VAL A 12 -3.36 13.35 42.22
CA VAL A 12 -2.55 12.80 41.13
C VAL A 12 -3.18 13.24 39.82
N SER A 13 -2.64 14.30 39.24
CA SER A 13 -3.00 14.73 37.88
C SER A 13 -2.41 13.75 36.90
N SER A 14 -3.19 12.76 36.44
CA SER A 14 -2.88 11.94 35.29
C SER A 14 -2.86 12.83 34.03
N PHE A 15 -1.68 13.26 33.63
CA PHE A 15 -1.47 13.78 32.28
C PHE A 15 -1.64 12.59 31.31
N GLY A 16 -2.88 12.35 30.89
CA GLY A 16 -3.15 11.54 29.73
C GLY A 16 -2.58 12.25 28.52
N SER A 17 -1.44 11.76 28.02
CA SER A 17 -0.95 12.14 26.69
C SER A 17 -2.00 11.69 25.68
N ASN A 18 -2.88 12.61 25.26
CA ASN A 18 -3.68 12.42 24.08
C ASN A 18 -2.70 12.29 22.92
N VAL A 19 -2.38 11.06 22.51
CA VAL A 19 -1.85 10.78 21.19
C VAL A 19 -2.97 11.18 20.24
N MET A 20 -2.96 12.43 19.80
CA MET A 20 -3.75 12.87 18.68
C MET A 20 -3.27 12.05 17.49
N ALA A 21 -4.03 11.04 17.09
CA ALA A 21 -3.93 10.48 15.77
C ALA A 21 -4.09 11.67 14.81
N ASP A 22 -3.02 11.97 14.06
CA ASP A 22 -2.98 13.11 13.16
C ASP A 22 -4.05 12.91 12.09
N GLY A 23 -5.25 13.45 12.31
CA GLY A 23 -6.40 13.32 11.42
C GLY A 23 -6.22 14.01 10.06
N HIS A 24 -5.01 14.51 9.79
CA HIS A 24 -4.67 15.28 8.60
C HIS A 24 -3.91 14.50 7.52
N SER A 25 -3.48 13.27 7.78
CA SER A 25 -2.77 12.44 6.80
C SER A 25 -3.49 11.13 6.49
N ILE A 26 -3.30 10.63 5.25
CA ILE A 26 -3.71 9.32 4.78
C ILE A 26 -2.45 8.55 4.46
N LYS A 27 -2.24 7.39 5.06
CA LYS A 27 -1.12 6.53 4.75
C LYS A 27 -1.41 5.71 3.50
N MET A 28 -0.45 5.68 2.57
CA MET A 28 -0.50 4.89 1.33
C MET A 28 0.73 3.99 1.26
N GLY A 29 0.53 2.71 1.05
CA GLY A 29 1.61 1.74 0.89
C GLY A 29 2.22 1.80 -0.51
N ILE A 30 3.55 1.66 -0.61
CA ILE A 30 4.28 1.41 -1.85
C ILE A 30 5.07 0.13 -1.63
N ILE A 31 4.66 -0.97 -2.28
CA ILE A 31 5.34 -2.25 -2.16
C ILE A 31 5.89 -2.68 -3.52
N LEU A 32 7.21 -2.71 -3.65
CA LEU A 32 7.94 -3.03 -4.87
C LEU A 32 9.17 -3.87 -4.54
N GLY A 33 9.75 -4.54 -5.54
CA GLY A 33 10.96 -5.33 -5.37
C GLY A 33 12.21 -4.44 -5.24
N PHE A 34 12.38 -3.79 -4.11
CA PHE A 34 13.56 -2.97 -3.82
C PHE A 34 14.84 -3.79 -3.68
N THR A 35 14.69 -5.08 -3.42
CA THR A 35 15.74 -6.09 -3.55
C THR A 35 15.35 -7.13 -4.58
N GLY A 36 16.35 -7.88 -5.13
CA GLY A 36 16.09 -8.93 -6.10
C GLY A 36 16.27 -8.51 -7.57
N PRO A 37 15.68 -9.25 -8.52
CA PRO A 37 16.06 -9.16 -9.93
C PRO A 37 15.71 -7.85 -10.63
N ILE A 38 14.83 -7.03 -10.06
CA ILE A 38 14.39 -5.75 -10.66
C ILE A 38 14.70 -4.53 -9.80
N GLU A 39 15.58 -4.67 -8.81
CA GLU A 39 15.94 -3.61 -7.86
C GLU A 39 16.39 -2.30 -8.53
N SER A 40 16.97 -2.39 -9.73
CA SER A 40 17.42 -1.22 -10.49
C SER A 40 16.27 -0.36 -11.06
N LEU A 41 15.06 -0.91 -11.19
CA LEU A 41 13.88 -0.25 -11.76
C LEU A 41 12.99 0.38 -10.69
N THR A 42 12.90 -0.25 -9.54
CA THR A 42 11.91 0.08 -8.51
C THR A 42 12.10 1.42 -7.81
N PRO A 43 13.33 1.96 -7.64
CA PRO A 43 13.48 3.30 -7.06
C PRO A 43 12.79 4.40 -7.87
N ALA A 44 12.86 4.34 -9.20
CA ALA A 44 12.20 5.30 -10.07
C ALA A 44 10.67 5.13 -10.06
N MET A 45 10.18 3.89 -9.98
CA MET A 45 8.75 3.61 -9.83
C MET A 45 8.19 4.16 -8.53
N ALA A 46 8.90 3.94 -7.42
CA ALA A 46 8.52 4.48 -6.12
C ALA A 46 8.52 6.01 -6.10
N ALA A 47 9.57 6.63 -6.65
CA ALA A 47 9.66 8.08 -6.75
C ALA A 47 8.51 8.68 -7.57
N SER A 48 8.07 8.00 -8.64
CA SER A 48 6.91 8.42 -9.45
C SER A 48 5.61 8.35 -8.65
N ALA A 49 5.42 7.31 -7.84
CA ALA A 49 4.25 7.20 -6.97
C ALA A 49 4.25 8.28 -5.89
N GLU A 50 5.40 8.53 -5.27
CA GLU A 50 5.54 9.58 -4.25
C GLU A 50 5.32 10.98 -4.83
N LEU A 51 5.75 11.21 -6.07
CA LEU A 51 5.45 12.45 -6.77
C LEU A 51 3.94 12.63 -6.96
N ALA A 52 3.23 11.61 -7.41
CA ALA A 52 1.77 11.65 -7.54
C ALA A 52 1.07 11.89 -6.21
N PHE A 53 1.54 11.27 -5.12
CA PHE A 53 1.03 11.49 -3.77
C PHE A 53 1.28 12.92 -3.30
N LYS A 54 2.46 13.46 -3.62
CA LYS A 54 2.80 14.85 -3.32
C LYS A 54 1.89 15.82 -4.09
N GLU A 55 1.71 15.63 -5.38
CA GLU A 55 0.84 16.47 -6.20
C GLU A 55 -0.62 16.44 -5.71
N ALA A 56 -1.13 15.24 -5.39
CA ALA A 56 -2.47 15.10 -4.81
C ALA A 56 -2.59 15.83 -3.47
N SER A 57 -1.58 15.73 -2.62
CA SER A 57 -1.52 16.42 -1.32
C SER A 57 -1.47 17.94 -1.47
N ASP A 58 -0.66 18.42 -2.43
CA ASP A 58 -0.45 19.87 -2.65
C ASP A 58 -1.65 20.53 -3.36
N SER A 59 -2.45 19.77 -4.08
CA SER A 59 -3.69 20.26 -4.70
C SER A 59 -4.71 20.82 -3.69
N GLY A 60 -4.62 20.38 -2.43
CA GLY A 60 -5.59 20.74 -1.40
C GLY A 60 -7.00 20.18 -1.60
N SER A 61 -7.23 19.44 -2.71
CA SER A 61 -8.56 18.91 -3.07
C SER A 61 -8.83 17.52 -2.50
N LEU A 62 -7.78 16.83 -2.02
CA LEU A 62 -7.91 15.47 -1.52
C LEU A 62 -8.62 15.46 -0.17
N LEU A 63 -9.83 14.87 -0.12
CA LEU A 63 -10.61 14.61 1.10
C LEU A 63 -10.55 15.76 2.15
N GLY A 64 -10.79 16.98 1.69
CA GLY A 64 -10.80 18.16 2.57
C GLY A 64 -9.40 18.67 2.92
N GLY A 65 -8.43 18.48 2.05
CA GLY A 65 -7.06 18.99 2.21
C GLY A 65 -6.13 18.06 2.97
N LYS A 66 -6.47 16.77 3.08
CA LYS A 66 -5.60 15.77 3.70
C LYS A 66 -4.31 15.58 2.89
N LYS A 67 -3.26 15.25 3.60
CA LYS A 67 -1.95 14.91 3.01
C LYS A 67 -1.81 13.40 2.88
N ILE A 68 -1.02 12.94 1.91
CA ILE A 68 -0.65 11.54 1.77
C ILE A 68 0.73 11.33 2.37
N GLU A 69 0.85 10.31 3.22
CA GLU A 69 2.10 9.82 3.77
C GLU A 69 2.42 8.46 3.10
N ALA A 70 3.54 8.39 2.39
CA ALA A 70 3.98 7.17 1.73
C ALA A 70 4.71 6.24 2.72
N MET A 71 4.36 4.96 2.70
CA MET A 71 5.06 3.90 3.44
C MET A 71 5.61 2.88 2.44
N ARG A 72 6.94 2.72 2.39
CA ARG A 72 7.59 1.75 1.51
C ARG A 72 7.74 0.39 2.17
N ALA A 73 7.60 -0.67 1.38
CA ALA A 73 7.87 -2.05 1.76
C ALA A 73 8.50 -2.80 0.59
N ASP A 74 9.31 -3.82 0.88
CA ASP A 74 10.02 -4.61 -0.14
C ASP A 74 9.26 -5.91 -0.43
N SER A 75 8.87 -6.12 -1.69
CA SER A 75 8.24 -7.34 -2.16
C SER A 75 9.24 -8.40 -2.64
N THR A 76 10.53 -8.07 -2.72
CA THR A 76 11.60 -8.91 -3.27
C THR A 76 11.39 -9.41 -4.71
N CYS A 77 10.21 -9.25 -5.29
CA CYS A 77 9.76 -9.78 -6.59
C CYS A 77 9.60 -11.31 -6.66
N VAL A 78 10.36 -12.09 -5.91
CA VAL A 78 10.45 -13.55 -6.06
C VAL A 78 10.01 -14.36 -4.84
N ASP A 79 10.05 -13.77 -3.65
CA ASP A 79 9.67 -14.44 -2.40
C ASP A 79 8.28 -14.01 -1.95
N SER A 80 7.28 -14.85 -2.24
CA SER A 80 5.90 -14.57 -1.88
C SER A 80 5.64 -14.53 -0.36
N ALA A 81 6.42 -15.24 0.43
CA ALA A 81 6.27 -15.22 1.89
C ALA A 81 6.79 -13.90 2.48
N ALA A 82 7.98 -13.47 2.05
CA ALA A 82 8.54 -12.19 2.43
C ALA A 82 7.64 -11.02 1.97
N ALA A 83 7.14 -11.07 0.73
CA ALA A 83 6.24 -10.06 0.18
C ALA A 83 4.93 -9.97 0.95
N THR A 84 4.34 -11.12 1.33
CA THR A 84 3.12 -11.17 2.16
C THR A 84 3.37 -10.55 3.53
N ALA A 85 4.45 -10.92 4.21
CA ALA A 85 4.80 -10.36 5.51
C ALA A 85 5.04 -8.83 5.45
N ALA A 86 5.69 -8.35 4.38
CA ALA A 86 5.91 -6.93 4.16
C ALA A 86 4.58 -6.17 3.95
N ALA A 87 3.63 -6.77 3.20
CA ALA A 87 2.30 -6.22 3.00
C ALA A 87 1.47 -6.20 4.30
N GLU A 88 1.54 -7.25 5.13
CA GLU A 88 0.93 -7.27 6.46
C GLU A 88 1.48 -6.13 7.35
N GLY A 89 2.77 -5.84 7.24
CA GLY A 89 3.39 -4.68 7.89
C GLY A 89 2.76 -3.35 7.46
N LEU A 90 2.48 -3.18 6.18
CA LEU A 90 1.77 -1.99 5.67
C LEU A 90 0.35 -1.89 6.23
N ILE A 91 -0.40 -3.00 6.23
CA ILE A 91 -1.77 -3.04 6.79
C ILE A 91 -1.73 -2.67 8.28
N SER A 92 -0.81 -3.27 9.05
CA SER A 92 -0.62 -2.96 10.47
C SER A 92 -0.22 -1.51 10.71
N GLY A 93 0.50 -0.90 9.76
CA GLY A 93 0.84 0.52 9.74
C GLY A 93 -0.36 1.44 9.43
N GLY A 94 -1.50 0.88 9.05
CA GLY A 94 -2.75 1.60 8.80
C GLY A 94 -2.82 2.25 7.42
N VAL A 95 -2.24 1.64 6.38
CA VAL A 95 -2.38 2.15 5.01
C VAL A 95 -3.82 2.01 4.51
N ALA A 96 -4.30 3.01 3.79
CA ALA A 96 -5.63 3.03 3.19
C ALA A 96 -5.70 2.29 1.85
N ALA A 97 -4.59 2.24 1.12
CA ALA A 97 -4.44 1.49 -0.13
C ALA A 97 -2.96 1.20 -0.39
N ILE A 98 -2.69 0.30 -1.34
CA ILE A 98 -1.35 -0.17 -1.70
C ILE A 98 -1.12 0.05 -3.20
N MET A 99 -0.06 0.75 -3.56
CA MET A 99 0.54 0.75 -4.89
C MET A 99 1.61 -0.33 -4.95
N GLY A 100 1.42 -1.29 -5.84
CA GLY A 100 2.27 -2.49 -5.98
C GLY A 100 1.43 -3.77 -6.06
N ALA A 101 2.04 -4.98 -6.05
CA ALA A 101 3.45 -5.12 -6.28
C ALA A 101 3.75 -5.07 -7.80
N ASP A 102 5.01 -5.15 -8.15
CA ASP A 102 5.50 -5.08 -9.52
C ASP A 102 5.50 -6.44 -10.23
N CYS A 103 5.95 -7.49 -9.57
CA CYS A 103 6.07 -8.84 -10.12
C CYS A 103 4.79 -9.66 -9.88
N SER A 104 4.26 -10.30 -10.92
CA SER A 104 2.94 -10.94 -10.90
C SER A 104 2.76 -12.01 -9.82
N GLY A 105 3.79 -12.81 -9.52
CA GLY A 105 3.72 -13.88 -8.52
C GLY A 105 3.47 -13.32 -7.12
N VAL A 106 4.29 -12.38 -6.69
CA VAL A 106 4.14 -11.72 -5.37
C VAL A 106 2.90 -10.83 -5.33
N THR A 107 2.52 -10.21 -6.46
CA THR A 107 1.26 -9.45 -6.57
C THR A 107 0.05 -10.33 -6.26
N GLY A 108 -0.03 -11.50 -6.88
CA GLY A 108 -1.13 -12.45 -6.63
C GLY A 108 -1.15 -12.93 -5.17
N ALA A 109 0.02 -13.23 -4.61
CA ALA A 109 0.13 -13.65 -3.22
C ALA A 109 -0.34 -12.56 -2.24
N ILE A 110 0.10 -11.31 -2.42
CA ILE A 110 -0.32 -10.19 -1.59
C ILE A 110 -1.82 -9.92 -1.75
N ALA A 111 -2.31 -9.88 -2.99
CA ALA A 111 -3.74 -9.62 -3.24
C ALA A 111 -4.60 -10.67 -2.54
N THR A 112 -4.32 -11.96 -2.74
CA THR A 112 -5.13 -13.06 -2.19
C THR A 112 -5.04 -13.17 -0.67
N ASN A 113 -3.84 -13.04 -0.11
CA ASN A 113 -3.62 -13.36 1.30
C ASN A 113 -3.70 -12.14 2.23
N VAL A 114 -3.52 -10.92 1.69
CA VAL A 114 -3.43 -9.72 2.53
C VAL A 114 -4.43 -8.64 2.10
N ALA A 115 -4.34 -8.12 0.87
CA ALA A 115 -5.11 -6.94 0.49
C ALA A 115 -6.62 -7.21 0.47
N VAL A 116 -7.07 -8.26 -0.24
CA VAL A 116 -8.49 -8.62 -0.35
C VAL A 116 -9.10 -8.99 1.00
N PRO A 117 -8.50 -9.87 1.83
CA PRO A 117 -9.05 -10.21 3.14
C PRO A 117 -9.18 -9.02 4.09
N ASN A 118 -8.33 -8.02 3.96
CA ASN A 118 -8.37 -6.81 4.78
C ASN A 118 -9.19 -5.67 4.16
N GLY A 119 -9.79 -5.87 2.97
CA GLY A 119 -10.58 -4.85 2.28
C GLY A 119 -9.75 -3.63 1.84
N VAL A 120 -8.47 -3.84 1.55
CA VAL A 120 -7.55 -2.77 1.15
C VAL A 120 -7.33 -2.83 -0.35
N VAL A 121 -7.59 -1.72 -1.03
CA VAL A 121 -7.38 -1.61 -2.48
C VAL A 121 -5.90 -1.71 -2.82
N MET A 122 -5.59 -2.55 -3.81
CA MET A 122 -4.25 -2.75 -4.33
C MET A 122 -4.20 -2.47 -5.83
N ILE A 123 -3.25 -1.63 -6.28
CA ILE A 123 -3.07 -1.28 -7.68
C ILE A 123 -1.64 -1.61 -8.10
N SER A 124 -1.49 -2.61 -8.99
CA SER A 124 -0.18 -2.99 -9.53
C SER A 124 0.20 -2.13 -10.73
N PRO A 125 1.42 -1.57 -10.78
CA PRO A 125 1.89 -0.78 -11.91
C PRO A 125 2.34 -1.64 -13.09
N SER A 126 2.76 -2.90 -12.88
CA SER A 126 3.46 -3.68 -13.89
C SER A 126 3.18 -5.19 -13.90
N ALA A 127 2.34 -5.71 -13.03
CA ALA A 127 2.01 -7.14 -13.02
C ALA A 127 1.12 -7.51 -14.21
N THR A 128 1.62 -8.34 -15.11
CA THR A 128 1.03 -8.64 -16.44
C THR A 128 0.40 -10.03 -16.55
N SER A 129 0.60 -10.93 -15.57
CA SER A 129 0.09 -12.31 -15.66
C SER A 129 -1.42 -12.36 -15.99
N PRO A 130 -1.83 -13.20 -16.95
CA PRO A 130 -3.25 -13.43 -17.25
C PRO A 130 -4.07 -13.91 -16.04
N GLY A 131 -3.46 -14.70 -15.14
CA GLY A 131 -4.11 -15.22 -13.94
C GLY A 131 -4.63 -14.14 -12.99
N LEU A 132 -4.03 -12.94 -13.01
CA LEU A 132 -4.52 -11.82 -12.22
C LEU A 132 -5.84 -11.23 -12.74
N THR A 133 -6.24 -11.54 -13.99
CA THR A 133 -7.53 -11.08 -14.57
C THR A 133 -8.71 -11.84 -13.99
N THR A 134 -8.49 -13.07 -13.57
CA THR A 134 -9.53 -13.98 -13.06
C THR A 134 -9.39 -14.24 -11.55
N LEU A 135 -8.59 -13.42 -10.89
CA LEU A 135 -8.43 -13.47 -9.44
C LEU A 135 -9.79 -13.14 -8.78
N ASP A 136 -10.16 -13.93 -7.78
CA ASP A 136 -11.30 -13.60 -6.92
C ASP A 136 -10.90 -12.50 -5.94
N ASP A 137 -11.00 -11.27 -6.40
CA ASP A 137 -10.46 -10.09 -5.71
C ASP A 137 -11.52 -9.21 -5.04
N ASN A 138 -12.80 -9.61 -5.14
CA ASN A 138 -13.92 -8.81 -4.61
C ASN A 138 -13.89 -7.33 -5.04
N GLY A 139 -13.20 -7.00 -6.13
CA GLY A 139 -13.04 -5.62 -6.61
C GLY A 139 -11.97 -4.81 -5.86
N TYR A 140 -11.07 -5.44 -5.13
CA TYR A 140 -9.98 -4.77 -4.42
C TYR A 140 -8.65 -4.77 -5.17
N PHE A 141 -8.51 -5.55 -6.29
CA PHE A 141 -7.29 -5.56 -7.08
C PHE A 141 -7.47 -4.90 -8.44
N PHE A 142 -6.53 -4.04 -8.78
CA PHE A 142 -6.44 -3.35 -10.07
C PHE A 142 -5.01 -3.40 -10.60
N ARG A 143 -4.84 -3.18 -11.92
CA ARG A 143 -3.53 -2.97 -12.54
C ARG A 143 -3.61 -1.95 -13.66
N THR A 144 -2.51 -1.23 -13.87
CA THR A 144 -2.38 -0.28 -14.98
C THR A 144 -1.73 -0.91 -16.20
N ALA A 145 -0.96 -2.01 -16.02
CA ALA A 145 -0.37 -2.75 -17.12
C ALA A 145 -1.40 -3.66 -17.80
N PRO A 146 -1.37 -3.80 -19.14
CA PRO A 146 -2.23 -4.75 -19.85
C PRO A 146 -1.82 -6.19 -19.51
N SER A 147 -2.77 -7.13 -19.69
CA SER A 147 -2.47 -8.55 -19.56
C SER A 147 -1.62 -9.06 -20.74
N ASP A 148 -0.65 -9.93 -20.46
CA ASP A 148 0.16 -10.63 -21.49
C ASP A 148 -0.70 -11.41 -22.49
N ALA A 149 -1.90 -11.87 -22.09
CA ALA A 149 -2.83 -12.51 -23.00
C ALA A 149 -3.23 -11.58 -24.17
N ARG A 150 -3.26 -10.27 -23.98
CA ARG A 150 -3.51 -9.29 -25.06
C ARG A 150 -2.29 -9.12 -25.96
N GLY A 151 -1.09 -9.16 -25.41
CA GLY A 151 0.16 -9.13 -26.17
C GLY A 151 0.24 -10.32 -27.14
N CYS A 152 -0.06 -11.52 -26.67
CA CYS A 152 -0.11 -12.70 -27.51
C CYS A 152 -1.08 -12.56 -28.69
N LEU A 153 -2.27 -12.01 -28.46
CA LEU A 153 -3.27 -11.80 -29.53
C LEU A 153 -2.79 -10.81 -30.60
N LEU A 154 -2.08 -9.75 -30.20
CA LEU A 154 -1.57 -8.74 -31.13
C LEU A 154 -0.42 -9.25 -31.98
N TYR A 155 0.43 -10.14 -31.45
CA TYR A 155 1.59 -10.68 -32.16
C TYR A 155 1.30 -11.97 -32.95
N THR A 156 0.21 -12.67 -32.63
CA THR A 156 -0.18 -13.94 -33.29
C THR A 156 -1.35 -13.77 -34.27
N SER A 157 -2.04 -12.66 -34.25
CA SER A 157 -3.06 -12.36 -35.26
C SER A 157 -2.41 -12.03 -36.60
N PRO A 158 -2.96 -12.51 -37.76
CA PRO A 158 -2.46 -12.13 -39.08
C PRO A 158 -2.47 -10.59 -39.19
N SER A 159 -1.34 -10.04 -39.64
CA SER A 159 -1.27 -8.61 -39.90
C SER A 159 -2.27 -8.23 -41.01
N PRO A 160 -2.98 -7.12 -40.91
CA PRO A 160 -3.80 -6.63 -42.04
C PRO A 160 -2.97 -6.29 -43.29
N ARG A 161 -1.65 -6.46 -43.23
CA ARG A 161 -0.70 -6.20 -44.33
C ARG A 161 -0.19 -7.48 -45.00
N ASP A 162 -0.56 -8.65 -44.50
CA ASP A 162 -0.30 -9.96 -45.12
C ASP A 162 -1.53 -10.38 -45.93
#